data_e68e32738ba0ba69e7a41fe69993d0f9
#
_entry.id   e68e32738ba0ba69e7a41fe69993d0f9
#
_cell.length_a   1.000
_cell.length_b   1.000
_cell.length_c   1.000
_cell.angle_alpha   90.00
_cell.angle_beta   90.00
_cell.angle_gamma   90.00
#
_symmetry.space_group_name_H-M   'P 1'
#
loop_
_entity.id
_entity.type
_entity.pdbx_description
1 polymer ?
#
loop_
_entity_poly.entity_id
_entity_poly.type
_entity_poly.pdbx_seq_one_letter_code
_entity_poly.pdbx_strand_id
1 'polypeptide(L)'
;MVGMGQNAGVIDVGEGWAVTFKAESHNHPSFIEPFQGAATGVGGIVRDIISMGARPVAIMDALRFGAIDHPDTARVVHGVTSGISFYGNCLGLPNIGGETVFDSVYQANPLVNALAVGVLRHEDLKLANATGVGNKVVLFGARTGGDGIGGASILASDTFADGGPTKRPAVQVGDPFAEKVLIECCLELYCD
;
A
#
# COMPACT_ATOMS: atom_id res chain seq x y z
N MET A 1 -8.92 -18.87 6.30
CA MET A 1 -8.89 -18.72 7.77
C MET A 1 -9.68 -17.50 8.24
N VAL A 2 -9.89 -16.51 7.43
CA VAL A 2 -10.67 -15.30 7.79
C VAL A 2 -11.85 -15.10 6.85
N GLY A 3 -12.92 -14.45 7.36
CA GLY A 3 -14.11 -14.11 6.58
C GLY A 3 -13.94 -12.81 5.78
N MET A 4 -14.97 -12.48 5.00
CA MET A 4 -15.04 -11.17 4.33
C MET A 4 -15.13 -10.04 5.36
N GLY A 5 -14.53 -8.88 5.03
CA GLY A 5 -14.52 -7.70 5.90
C GLY A 5 -13.25 -7.56 6.76
N GLN A 6 -12.31 -8.50 6.67
CA GLN A 6 -10.99 -8.35 7.27
C GLN A 6 -10.04 -7.57 6.34
N ASN A 7 -8.94 -7.04 6.90
CA ASN A 7 -8.02 -6.17 6.17
C ASN A 7 -7.23 -6.90 5.07
N ALA A 8 -6.96 -8.19 5.25
CA ALA A 8 -6.22 -9.01 4.28
C ALA A 8 -6.76 -10.44 4.21
N GLY A 9 -6.46 -11.14 3.11
CA GLY A 9 -6.72 -12.57 2.99
C GLY A 9 -5.72 -13.39 3.80
N VAL A 10 -6.15 -14.50 4.39
CA VAL A 10 -5.29 -15.41 5.16
C VAL A 10 -5.57 -16.85 4.75
N ILE A 11 -4.53 -17.57 4.35
CA ILE A 11 -4.59 -18.99 3.99
C ILE A 11 -3.67 -19.80 4.88
N ASP A 12 -4.14 -20.97 5.27
CA ASP A 12 -3.34 -21.98 5.96
C ASP A 12 -2.35 -22.63 4.98
N VAL A 13 -1.09 -22.71 5.37
CA VAL A 13 -0.06 -23.37 4.57
C VAL A 13 0.51 -24.61 5.27
N GLY A 14 -0.12 -25.06 6.35
CA GLY A 14 0.26 -26.22 7.12
C GLY A 14 1.23 -25.94 8.28
N GLU A 15 1.42 -26.93 9.14
CA GLU A 15 2.35 -26.90 10.26
C GLU A 15 2.19 -25.71 11.23
N GLY A 16 0.97 -25.19 11.34
CA GLY A 16 0.66 -24.03 12.19
C GLY A 16 1.07 -22.68 11.60
N TRP A 17 1.42 -22.63 10.32
CA TRP A 17 1.73 -21.41 9.60
C TRP A 17 0.59 -20.95 8.68
N ALA A 18 0.47 -19.65 8.53
CA ALA A 18 -0.42 -19.03 7.57
C ALA A 18 0.31 -17.95 6.76
N VAL A 19 -0.16 -17.75 5.53
CA VAL A 19 0.24 -16.66 4.66
C VAL A 19 -0.92 -15.68 4.55
N THR A 20 -0.62 -14.42 4.70
CA THR A 20 -1.56 -13.32 4.47
C THR A 20 -1.13 -12.52 3.25
N PHE A 21 -2.10 -11.98 2.53
CA PHE A 21 -1.84 -11.18 1.34
C PHE A 21 -2.93 -10.13 1.14
N LYS A 22 -2.52 -9.01 0.61
CA LYS A 22 -3.39 -7.91 0.22
C LYS A 22 -2.93 -7.35 -1.11
N ALA A 23 -3.86 -7.12 -2.02
CA ALA A 23 -3.63 -6.37 -3.25
C ALA A 23 -4.55 -5.17 -3.29
N GLU A 24 -4.02 -4.03 -3.69
CA GLU A 24 -4.77 -2.78 -3.81
C GLU A 24 -4.24 -1.93 -4.95
N SER A 25 -5.12 -1.16 -5.56
CA SER A 25 -4.80 -0.22 -6.63
C SER A 25 -4.60 1.19 -6.07
N HIS A 26 -3.56 1.87 -6.52
CA HIS A 26 -3.28 3.25 -6.16
C HIS A 26 -3.05 4.11 -7.42
N ASN A 27 -4.06 4.17 -8.28
CA ASN A 27 -3.95 4.62 -9.66
C ASN A 27 -3.88 6.15 -9.81
N HIS A 28 -4.96 6.86 -9.46
CA HIS A 28 -5.05 8.31 -9.60
C HIS A 28 -3.96 9.06 -8.83
N PRO A 29 -3.67 8.72 -7.56
CA PRO A 29 -2.55 9.35 -6.85
C PRO A 29 -1.22 9.16 -7.57
N SER A 30 -0.99 7.99 -8.16
CA SER A 30 0.23 7.69 -8.91
C SER A 30 0.31 8.39 -10.27
N PHE A 31 -0.79 8.85 -10.83
CA PHE A 31 -0.76 9.72 -12.01
C PHE A 31 -0.41 11.16 -11.64
N ILE A 32 -1.03 11.68 -10.59
CA ILE A 32 -0.87 13.08 -10.13
C ILE A 32 0.55 13.31 -9.59
N GLU A 33 0.98 12.47 -8.65
CA GLU A 33 2.29 12.52 -8.00
C GLU A 33 2.87 11.09 -7.97
N PRO A 34 3.50 10.64 -9.05
CA PRO A 34 3.83 9.24 -9.25
C PRO A 34 4.67 8.63 -8.12
N PHE A 35 5.65 9.36 -7.61
CA PHE A 35 6.51 8.90 -6.53
C PHE A 35 5.71 8.69 -5.24
N GLN A 36 5.04 9.72 -4.75
CA GLN A 36 4.31 9.66 -3.47
C GLN A 36 3.08 8.76 -3.59
N GLY A 37 2.38 8.80 -4.72
CA GLY A 37 1.22 7.96 -4.96
C GLY A 37 1.55 6.48 -4.90
N ALA A 38 2.58 6.05 -5.57
CA ALA A 38 3.00 4.64 -5.57
C ALA A 38 3.63 4.23 -4.23
N ALA A 39 4.45 5.10 -3.62
CA ALA A 39 5.02 4.87 -2.29
C ALA A 39 3.93 4.63 -1.24
N THR A 40 2.92 5.49 -1.19
CA THR A 40 1.79 5.34 -0.26
C THR A 40 0.96 4.09 -0.54
N GLY A 41 0.84 3.69 -1.81
CA GLY A 41 0.20 2.43 -2.18
C GLY A 41 0.87 1.22 -1.53
N VAL A 42 2.20 1.16 -1.55
CA VAL A 42 2.98 0.11 -0.86
C VAL A 42 2.77 0.18 0.64
N GLY A 43 2.89 1.35 1.25
CA GLY A 43 2.70 1.51 2.70
C GLY A 43 1.31 1.08 3.16
N GLY A 44 0.27 1.44 2.43
CA GLY A 44 -1.11 1.07 2.76
C GLY A 44 -1.33 -0.44 2.88
N ILE A 45 -0.88 -1.20 1.89
CA ILE A 45 -1.05 -2.67 1.89
C ILE A 45 -0.17 -3.38 2.92
N VAL A 46 1.01 -2.84 3.21
CA VAL A 46 1.87 -3.39 4.27
C VAL A 46 1.22 -3.19 5.64
N ARG A 47 0.57 -2.05 5.88
CA ARG A 47 -0.21 -1.83 7.12
C ARG A 47 -1.36 -2.83 7.26
N ASP A 48 -2.03 -3.19 6.18
CA ASP A 48 -3.07 -4.23 6.22
C ASP A 48 -2.50 -5.59 6.63
N ILE A 49 -1.30 -5.93 6.16
CA ILE A 49 -0.61 -7.17 6.54
C ILE A 49 -0.30 -7.20 8.04
N ILE A 50 0.31 -6.14 8.58
CA ILE A 50 0.66 -6.10 10.01
C ILE A 50 -0.59 -6.06 10.90
N SER A 51 -1.68 -5.47 10.44
CA SER A 51 -2.94 -5.43 11.19
C SER A 51 -3.55 -6.81 11.42
N MET A 52 -3.13 -7.81 10.62
CA MET A 52 -3.52 -9.22 10.77
C MET A 52 -2.58 -10.01 11.69
N GLY A 53 -1.59 -9.37 12.31
CA GLY A 53 -0.57 -10.03 13.13
C GLY A 53 0.59 -10.62 12.33
N ALA A 54 0.65 -10.37 11.03
CA ALA A 54 1.62 -10.99 10.15
C ALA A 54 2.86 -10.11 9.94
N ARG A 55 4.04 -10.76 9.84
CA ARG A 55 5.25 -10.10 9.39
C ARG A 55 5.24 -9.97 7.87
N PRO A 56 5.28 -8.75 7.32
CA PRO A 56 5.48 -8.56 5.89
C PRO A 56 6.82 -9.13 5.45
N VAL A 57 6.85 -9.86 4.33
CA VAL A 57 8.06 -10.53 3.83
C VAL A 57 8.38 -10.23 2.37
N ALA A 58 7.40 -9.80 1.59
CA ALA A 58 7.60 -9.49 0.18
C ALA A 58 6.52 -8.55 -0.36
N ILE A 59 6.85 -7.86 -1.45
CA ILE A 59 5.91 -7.11 -2.28
C ILE A 59 5.98 -7.58 -3.73
N MET A 60 4.93 -7.34 -4.48
CA MET A 60 4.83 -7.56 -5.93
C MET A 60 4.00 -6.43 -6.54
N ASP A 61 4.15 -6.22 -7.85
CA ASP A 61 3.41 -5.17 -8.55
C ASP A 61 2.84 -5.66 -9.88
N ALA A 62 1.66 -5.16 -10.24
CA ALA A 62 1.11 -5.29 -11.58
C ALA A 62 0.83 -3.89 -12.11
N LEU A 63 1.68 -3.44 -13.04
CA LEU A 63 1.73 -2.06 -13.50
C LEU A 63 1.22 -1.95 -14.95
N ARG A 64 0.38 -0.95 -15.19
CA ARG A 64 -0.14 -0.62 -16.52
C ARG A 64 0.08 0.87 -16.76
N PHE A 65 0.78 1.20 -17.83
CA PHE A 65 1.11 2.58 -18.19
C PHE A 65 0.60 2.91 -19.59
N GLY A 66 0.48 4.20 -19.88
CA GLY A 66 0.15 4.69 -21.22
C GLY A 66 1.14 4.24 -22.30
N ALA A 67 0.92 4.66 -23.53
CA ALA A 67 1.79 4.31 -24.66
C ALA A 67 3.25 4.67 -24.35
N ILE A 68 4.16 3.76 -24.68
CA ILE A 68 5.59 3.88 -24.33
C ILE A 68 6.27 5.11 -24.96
N ASP A 69 5.76 5.55 -26.10
CA ASP A 69 6.24 6.70 -26.87
C ASP A 69 5.56 8.02 -26.50
N HIS A 70 4.56 7.98 -25.60
CA HIS A 70 3.89 9.20 -25.16
C HIS A 70 4.80 10.00 -24.20
N PRO A 71 4.93 11.33 -24.39
CA PRO A 71 5.87 12.17 -23.64
C PRO A 71 5.77 12.08 -22.12
N ASP A 72 4.56 11.89 -21.57
CA ASP A 72 4.32 11.84 -20.12
C ASP A 72 4.55 10.45 -19.51
N THR A 73 4.57 9.39 -20.30
CA THR A 73 4.69 8.01 -19.79
C THR A 73 6.01 7.81 -19.02
N ALA A 74 7.11 8.37 -19.52
CA ALA A 74 8.41 8.26 -18.85
C ALA A 74 8.40 8.88 -17.44
N ARG A 75 7.75 10.01 -17.25
CA ARG A 75 7.59 10.67 -15.94
C ARG A 75 6.85 9.76 -14.96
N VAL A 76 5.72 9.20 -15.42
CA VAL A 76 4.88 8.34 -14.57
C VAL A 76 5.61 7.06 -14.20
N VAL A 77 6.21 6.37 -15.17
CA VAL A 77 6.98 5.14 -14.93
C VAL A 77 8.11 5.38 -13.94
N HIS A 78 8.92 6.42 -14.18
CA HIS A 78 10.07 6.73 -13.32
C HIS A 78 9.61 7.03 -11.88
N GLY A 79 8.57 7.84 -11.71
CA GLY A 79 8.07 8.18 -10.38
C GLY A 79 7.48 6.97 -9.66
N VAL A 80 6.65 6.17 -10.33
CA VAL A 80 6.04 4.97 -9.76
C VAL A 80 7.09 3.96 -9.31
N THR A 81 8.02 3.60 -10.20
CA THR A 81 9.06 2.61 -9.87
C THR A 81 10.00 3.12 -8.76
N SER A 82 10.33 4.40 -8.76
CA SER A 82 11.14 5.01 -7.70
C SER A 82 10.40 5.02 -6.36
N GLY A 83 9.10 5.33 -6.35
CA GLY A 83 8.29 5.33 -5.12
C GLY A 83 8.16 3.95 -4.50
N ILE A 84 7.86 2.92 -5.31
CA ILE A 84 7.79 1.53 -4.87
C ILE A 84 9.15 1.09 -4.30
N SER A 85 10.23 1.35 -5.05
CA SER A 85 11.58 1.00 -4.63
C SER A 85 11.99 1.68 -3.31
N PHE A 86 11.74 2.97 -3.20
CA PHE A 86 12.06 3.73 -1.99
C PHE A 86 11.35 3.18 -0.76
N TYR A 87 10.04 2.96 -0.87
CA TYR A 87 9.25 2.48 0.26
C TYR A 87 9.65 1.05 0.64
N GLY A 88 9.72 0.15 -0.33
CA GLY A 88 10.13 -1.23 -0.11
C GLY A 88 11.52 -1.36 0.51
N ASN A 89 12.48 -0.57 0.04
CA ASN A 89 13.84 -0.53 0.60
C ASN A 89 13.86 -0.08 2.06
N CYS A 90 13.12 0.98 2.40
CA CYS A 90 13.04 1.45 3.79
C CYS A 90 12.44 0.41 4.73
N LEU A 91 11.47 -0.37 4.25
CA LEU A 91 10.84 -1.45 5.00
C LEU A 91 11.70 -2.73 5.04
N GLY A 92 12.68 -2.85 4.16
CA GLY A 92 13.47 -4.07 3.98
C GLY A 92 12.69 -5.19 3.26
N LEU A 93 11.73 -4.85 2.42
CA LEU A 93 10.89 -5.79 1.69
C LEU A 93 11.37 -5.93 0.24
N PRO A 94 11.75 -7.15 -0.20
CA PRO A 94 12.07 -7.38 -1.60
C PRO A 94 10.81 -7.31 -2.46
N ASN A 95 10.93 -6.69 -3.64
CA ASN A 95 9.95 -6.86 -4.71
C ASN A 95 10.31 -8.14 -5.48
N ILE A 96 9.49 -9.16 -5.37
CA ILE A 96 9.81 -10.52 -5.84
C ILE A 96 9.18 -10.85 -7.20
N GLY A 97 8.43 -9.93 -7.78
CA GLY A 97 7.83 -10.18 -9.10
C GLY A 97 6.72 -9.21 -9.45
N GLY A 98 6.11 -9.49 -10.58
CA GLY A 98 5.04 -8.70 -11.15
C GLY A 98 5.14 -8.60 -12.65
N GLU A 99 4.42 -7.67 -13.24
CA GLU A 99 4.47 -7.40 -14.67
C GLU A 99 4.26 -5.92 -14.97
N THR A 100 4.78 -5.48 -16.11
CA THR A 100 4.56 -4.13 -16.62
C THR A 100 4.06 -4.19 -18.05
N VAL A 101 2.96 -3.50 -18.34
CA VAL A 101 2.36 -3.42 -19.67
C VAL A 101 2.19 -1.95 -20.07
N PHE A 102 2.42 -1.68 -21.34
CA PHE A 102 2.22 -0.36 -21.95
C PHE A 102 1.10 -0.44 -22.98
N ASP A 103 0.07 0.40 -22.83
CA ASP A 103 -1.03 0.51 -23.77
C ASP A 103 -1.64 1.91 -23.66
N SER A 104 -2.00 2.50 -24.79
CA SER A 104 -2.59 3.84 -24.85
C SER A 104 -3.89 3.98 -24.04
N VAL A 105 -4.60 2.89 -23.78
CA VAL A 105 -5.82 2.88 -22.95
C VAL A 105 -5.55 3.34 -21.51
N TYR A 106 -4.33 3.16 -21.02
CA TYR A 106 -3.92 3.59 -19.67
C TYR A 106 -3.30 4.99 -19.64
N GLN A 107 -3.34 5.72 -20.75
CA GLN A 107 -2.85 7.09 -20.77
C GLN A 107 -3.68 7.96 -19.83
N ALA A 108 -3.02 8.78 -18.98
CA ALA A 108 -3.62 9.60 -17.93
C ALA A 108 -4.35 8.83 -16.79
N ASN A 109 -4.43 7.52 -16.88
CA ASN A 109 -4.98 6.68 -15.79
C ASN A 109 -4.22 5.35 -15.69
N PRO A 110 -2.97 5.36 -15.21
CA PRO A 110 -2.19 4.15 -15.03
C PRO A 110 -2.85 3.22 -14.01
N LEU A 111 -2.64 1.92 -14.12
CA LEU A 111 -2.96 1.00 -13.05
C LEU A 111 -1.68 0.69 -12.27
N VAL A 112 -1.68 1.07 -11.01
CA VAL A 112 -0.59 0.80 -10.08
C VAL A 112 -1.13 -0.11 -8.99
N ASN A 113 -1.04 -1.42 -9.22
CA ASN A 113 -1.50 -2.42 -8.28
C ASN A 113 -0.29 -2.95 -7.52
N ALA A 114 -0.30 -2.78 -6.21
CA ALA A 114 0.68 -3.36 -5.33
C ALA A 114 0.06 -4.54 -4.56
N LEU A 115 0.87 -5.56 -4.30
CA LEU A 115 0.52 -6.71 -3.49
C LEU A 115 1.58 -6.88 -2.42
N ALA A 116 1.16 -7.06 -1.17
CA ALA A 116 2.03 -7.41 -0.06
C ALA A 116 1.70 -8.82 0.45
N VAL A 117 2.74 -9.53 0.85
CA VAL A 117 2.67 -10.86 1.43
C VAL A 117 3.28 -10.83 2.81
N GLY A 118 2.63 -11.50 3.76
CA GLY A 118 3.13 -11.69 5.12
C GLY A 118 2.97 -13.13 5.59
N VAL A 119 3.66 -13.44 6.67
CA VAL A 119 3.60 -14.75 7.33
C VAL A 119 3.31 -14.58 8.81
N LEU A 120 2.58 -15.54 9.36
CA LEU A 120 2.26 -15.58 10.79
C LEU A 120 2.06 -17.02 11.27
N ARG A 121 2.16 -17.25 12.58
CA ARG A 121 1.62 -18.44 13.21
C ARG A 121 0.10 -18.33 13.35
N HIS A 122 -0.62 -19.44 13.39
CA HIS A 122 -2.08 -19.43 13.54
C HIS A 122 -2.52 -18.68 14.82
N GLU A 123 -1.78 -18.87 15.92
CA GLU A 123 -2.03 -18.23 17.20
C GLU A 123 -1.83 -16.71 17.19
N ASP A 124 -1.01 -16.18 16.28
CA ASP A 124 -0.72 -14.74 16.17
C ASP A 124 -1.77 -13.97 15.35
N LEU A 125 -2.74 -14.68 14.77
CA LEU A 125 -3.76 -14.03 13.94
C LEU A 125 -4.55 -13.00 14.73
N LYS A 126 -4.50 -11.76 14.27
CA LYS A 126 -5.29 -10.63 14.80
C LYS A 126 -6.42 -10.28 13.84
N LEU A 127 -7.52 -9.81 14.39
CA LEU A 127 -8.67 -9.36 13.62
C LEU A 127 -8.98 -7.89 13.94
N ALA A 128 -9.47 -7.18 12.93
CA ALA A 128 -9.81 -5.76 13.05
C ALA A 128 -11.12 -5.58 13.86
N ASN A 129 -11.06 -5.80 15.16
CA ASN A 129 -12.19 -5.57 16.06
C ASN A 129 -11.74 -4.95 17.39
N ALA A 130 -12.57 -4.09 17.95
CA ALA A 130 -12.36 -3.50 19.27
C ALA A 130 -13.10 -4.33 20.31
N THR A 131 -12.41 -5.26 20.97
CA THR A 131 -12.97 -6.14 22.00
C THR A 131 -12.39 -5.82 23.38
N GLY A 132 -13.09 -6.28 24.43
CA GLY A 132 -12.65 -6.12 25.81
C GLY A 132 -13.10 -4.80 26.44
N VAL A 133 -14.13 -4.88 27.30
CA VAL A 133 -14.58 -3.72 28.08
C VAL A 133 -13.45 -3.22 28.98
N GLY A 134 -13.10 -1.94 28.86
CA GLY A 134 -12.01 -1.32 29.62
C GLY A 134 -10.67 -1.29 28.90
N ASN A 135 -10.53 -1.96 27.76
CA ASN A 135 -9.32 -1.86 26.92
C ASN A 135 -9.14 -0.44 26.40
N LYS A 136 -7.89 -0.06 26.20
CA LYS A 136 -7.53 1.26 25.68
C LYS A 136 -7.49 1.25 24.16
N VAL A 137 -7.94 2.35 23.55
CA VAL A 137 -7.67 2.65 22.13
C VAL A 137 -6.50 3.63 22.07
N VAL A 138 -5.43 3.24 21.39
CA VAL A 138 -4.22 4.03 21.29
C VAL A 138 -4.00 4.44 19.84
N LEU A 139 -3.92 5.75 19.58
CA LEU A 139 -3.51 6.28 18.28
C LEU A 139 -2.01 6.53 18.30
N PHE A 140 -1.28 5.94 17.38
CA PHE A 140 0.17 6.11 17.28
C PHE A 140 0.63 6.03 15.81
N GLY A 141 1.85 6.50 15.54
CA GLY A 141 2.44 6.56 14.20
C GLY A 141 3.08 7.92 13.92
N ALA A 142 3.47 8.15 12.67
CA ALA A 142 4.01 9.43 12.23
C ALA A 142 2.94 10.52 12.24
N ARG A 143 3.37 11.77 12.52
CA ARG A 143 2.49 12.93 12.32
C ARG A 143 2.33 13.16 10.81
N THR A 144 1.10 13.28 10.37
CA THR A 144 0.77 13.66 9.00
C THR A 144 0.39 15.15 8.94
N GLY A 145 0.74 15.80 7.82
CA GLY A 145 0.29 17.16 7.52
C GLY A 145 -1.12 17.19 6.95
N GLY A 146 -1.45 18.29 6.29
CA GLY A 146 -2.71 18.44 5.58
C GLY A 146 -2.76 17.69 4.24
N ASP A 147 -1.62 17.20 3.75
CA ASP A 147 -1.53 16.45 2.51
C ASP A 147 -2.34 15.16 2.61
N GLY A 148 -3.14 14.89 1.58
CA GLY A 148 -3.96 13.69 1.52
C GLY A 148 -5.26 13.73 2.33
N ILE A 149 -5.59 14.82 2.99
CA ILE A 149 -6.90 14.97 3.64
C ILE A 149 -8.02 14.82 2.59
N GLY A 150 -8.86 13.78 2.75
CA GLY A 150 -9.89 13.42 1.78
C GLY A 150 -9.35 12.90 0.45
N GLY A 151 -8.04 12.73 0.30
CA GLY A 151 -7.39 12.41 -0.97
C GLY A 151 -7.90 11.15 -1.64
N ALA A 152 -8.06 10.07 -0.89
CA ALA A 152 -8.57 8.81 -1.42
C ALA A 152 -9.98 8.96 -1.99
N SER A 153 -10.89 9.65 -1.30
CA SER A 153 -12.25 9.89 -1.76
C SER A 153 -12.29 10.85 -2.94
N ILE A 154 -11.48 11.90 -2.92
CA ILE A 154 -11.41 12.90 -4.00
C ILE A 154 -10.82 12.27 -5.27
N LEU A 155 -9.70 11.56 -5.14
CA LEU A 155 -8.98 11.00 -6.28
C LEU A 155 -9.64 9.75 -6.87
N ALA A 156 -10.36 8.97 -6.08
CA ALA A 156 -11.02 7.76 -6.56
C ALA A 156 -12.20 8.04 -7.53
N SER A 157 -12.80 9.22 -7.46
CA SER A 157 -14.01 9.56 -8.20
C SER A 157 -13.81 10.64 -9.27
N ASP A 158 -12.59 11.15 -9.43
CA ASP A 158 -12.32 12.28 -10.30
C ASP A 158 -11.91 11.87 -11.72
N THR A 159 -12.36 12.68 -12.67
CA THR A 159 -11.85 12.69 -14.03
C THR A 159 -10.86 13.85 -14.19
N PHE A 160 -9.70 13.56 -14.77
CA PHE A 160 -8.70 14.59 -15.05
C PHE A 160 -9.00 15.21 -16.41
N ALA A 161 -9.58 16.44 -16.41
CA ALA A 161 -9.72 17.22 -17.61
C ALA A 161 -8.44 18.00 -17.89
N ASP A 162 -8.10 18.15 -19.16
CA ASP A 162 -6.97 18.98 -19.60
C ASP A 162 -7.10 20.41 -19.07
N GLY A 163 -6.05 20.90 -18.41
CA GLY A 163 -6.01 22.26 -17.86
C GLY A 163 -6.68 22.46 -16.50
N GLY A 164 -7.14 21.39 -15.84
CA GLY A 164 -7.65 21.45 -14.47
C GLY A 164 -6.54 21.76 -13.43
N PRO A 165 -6.91 22.21 -12.21
CA PRO A 165 -5.95 22.48 -11.16
C PRO A 165 -5.25 21.19 -10.74
N THR A 166 -3.95 21.28 -10.43
CA THR A 166 -3.20 20.14 -9.90
C THR A 166 -3.74 19.76 -8.52
N LYS A 167 -4.00 18.46 -8.32
CA LYS A 167 -4.52 17.93 -7.05
C LYS A 167 -3.44 17.32 -6.16
N ARG A 168 -2.18 17.72 -6.34
CA ARG A 168 -1.04 17.25 -5.56
C ARG A 168 -1.24 17.30 -4.05
N PRO A 169 -1.84 18.34 -3.47
CA PRO A 169 -2.10 18.36 -2.03
C PRO A 169 -3.06 17.27 -1.55
N ALA A 170 -3.84 16.65 -2.45
CA ALA A 170 -4.71 15.52 -2.12
C ALA A 170 -3.98 14.17 -2.08
N VAL A 171 -2.74 14.09 -2.57
CA VAL A 171 -1.93 12.87 -2.51
C VAL A 171 -1.32 12.72 -1.12
N GLN A 172 -1.50 11.56 -0.51
CA GLN A 172 -0.92 11.25 0.79
C GLN A 172 0.60 11.14 0.70
N VAL A 173 1.29 11.57 1.76
CA VAL A 173 2.73 11.41 1.92
C VAL A 173 2.98 10.47 3.08
N GLY A 174 3.53 9.29 2.79
CA GLY A 174 3.89 8.30 3.79
C GLY A 174 5.31 8.49 4.31
N ASP A 175 5.56 8.06 5.54
CA ASP A 175 6.90 8.00 6.13
C ASP A 175 7.28 6.51 6.30
N PRO A 176 8.07 5.94 5.35
CA PRO A 176 8.42 4.52 5.41
C PRO A 176 9.36 4.18 6.56
N PHE A 177 10.15 5.14 7.06
CA PHE A 177 10.99 4.91 8.22
C PHE A 177 10.15 4.76 9.49
N ALA A 178 9.20 5.67 9.71
CA ALA A 178 8.26 5.56 10.83
C ALA A 178 7.43 4.27 10.72
N GLU A 179 7.02 3.90 9.52
CA GLU A 179 6.27 2.65 9.29
C GLU A 179 7.13 1.41 9.58
N LYS A 180 8.42 1.42 9.24
CA LYS A 180 9.33 0.32 9.62
C LYS A 180 9.40 0.14 11.14
N VAL A 181 9.55 1.23 11.89
CA VAL A 181 9.56 1.19 13.36
C VAL A 181 8.21 0.67 13.88
N LEU A 182 7.11 1.12 13.29
CA LEU A 182 5.76 0.70 13.66
C LEU A 182 5.55 -0.81 13.43
N ILE A 183 6.03 -1.36 12.30
CA ILE A 183 5.97 -2.80 12.01
C ILE A 183 6.64 -3.60 13.14
N GLU A 184 7.87 -3.26 13.49
CA GLU A 184 8.59 -4.02 14.52
C GLU A 184 7.91 -3.88 15.89
N CYS A 185 7.48 -2.67 16.26
CA CYS A 185 6.77 -2.44 17.51
C CYS A 185 5.45 -3.22 17.58
N CYS A 186 4.65 -3.23 16.53
CA CYS A 186 3.38 -3.97 16.51
C CYS A 186 3.62 -5.49 16.63
N LEU A 187 4.62 -6.01 15.90
CA LEU A 187 4.91 -7.44 15.95
C LEU A 187 5.40 -7.89 17.33
N GLU A 188 6.17 -7.06 18.04
CA GLU A 188 6.54 -7.33 19.43
C GLU A 188 5.31 -7.30 20.35
N LEU A 189 4.46 -6.30 20.23
CA LEU A 189 3.22 -6.19 21.02
C LEU A 189 2.21 -7.32 20.79
N TYR A 190 2.27 -7.98 19.65
CA TYR A 190 1.37 -9.10 19.35
C TYR A 190 1.80 -10.41 20.01
N CYS A 191 3.06 -10.51 20.41
CA CYS A 191 3.62 -11.69 21.07
C CYS A 191 3.40 -11.70 22.60
N ASP A 192 3.04 -10.54 23.21
CA ASP A 192 2.76 -10.37 24.63
C ASP A 192 1.27 -10.60 24.95
#